data_8574d748bc27e4b8537f9cb111b6d389
#
_entry.id   8574d748bc27e4b8537f9cb111b6d389
#
_cell.length_a   1.000
_cell.length_b   1.000
_cell.length_c   1.000
_cell.angle_alpha   90.00
_cell.angle_beta   90.00
_cell.angle_gamma   90.00
#
_symmetry.space_group_name_H-M   'P 1'
#
loop_
_entity.id
_entity.type
_entity.pdbx_description
1 polymer ?
#
loop_
_entity_poly.entity_id
_entity_poly.type
_entity_poly.pdbx_seq_one_letter_code
_entity_poly.pdbx_strand_id
1 'polypeptide(L)'
;QEISDPITNSRAVPIYQTTSYVFDNCQVAADRFALKEGGNIYGRLTNSTQEVLEKRIASLEGGAGALAVASGAAAIAYLFAHTLVDFGINTTFVDIHNLDEVENAITENTKCIYFETLGNPNSDVADLEALANLAHKYNIPAVVDNTFATQYLVRPIEYGVYIVIHSATKFIGGHGTSLGGIIVDSGNFDWEKSNKFPSLVEANPSYHGISFTKARFYH
;
A
#
# COMPACT_ATOMS: atom_id res chain seq x y z
N GLN A 1 0.10 -7.37 -18.34
CA GLN A 1 1.09 -7.11 -19.39
C GLN A 1 0.77 -5.77 -20.04
N GLU A 2 1.76 -4.89 -20.21
CA GLU A 2 1.58 -3.59 -20.86
C GLU A 2 1.25 -3.77 -22.34
N ILE A 3 0.49 -2.83 -22.87
CA ILE A 3 0.27 -2.67 -24.30
C ILE A 3 1.23 -1.60 -24.84
N SER A 4 1.57 -1.67 -26.14
CA SER A 4 2.33 -0.61 -26.78
C SER A 4 1.56 0.71 -26.74
N ASP A 5 2.28 1.84 -26.69
CA ASP A 5 1.64 3.15 -26.80
C ASP A 5 0.86 3.26 -28.12
N PRO A 6 -0.45 3.54 -28.07
CA PRO A 6 -1.31 3.53 -29.27
C PRO A 6 -0.99 4.65 -30.26
N ILE A 7 -0.29 5.71 -29.85
CA ILE A 7 0.06 6.84 -30.71
C ILE A 7 1.39 6.60 -31.41
N THR A 8 2.40 6.17 -30.66
CA THR A 8 3.78 6.04 -31.19
C THR A 8 4.18 4.61 -31.50
N ASN A 9 3.37 3.61 -31.12
CA ASN A 9 3.69 2.17 -31.15
C ASN A 9 4.96 1.84 -30.33
N SER A 10 5.36 2.71 -29.40
CA SER A 10 6.49 2.44 -28.52
C SER A 10 6.22 1.21 -27.65
N ARG A 11 7.23 0.34 -27.56
CA ARG A 11 7.19 -0.80 -26.65
C ARG A 11 7.50 -0.38 -25.22
N ALA A 12 8.31 0.65 -25.02
CA ALA A 12 8.63 1.20 -23.72
C ALA A 12 7.45 2.02 -23.18
N VAL A 13 7.22 1.96 -21.88
CA VAL A 13 6.25 2.82 -21.20
C VAL A 13 6.70 4.27 -21.35
N PRO A 14 5.88 5.19 -21.90
CA PRO A 14 6.21 6.59 -21.96
C PRO A 14 6.40 7.20 -20.57
N ILE A 15 7.35 8.14 -20.45
CA ILE A 15 7.53 8.92 -19.23
C ILE A 15 6.69 10.19 -19.35
N TYR A 16 5.56 10.23 -18.67
CA TYR A 16 4.68 11.40 -18.61
C TYR A 16 5.12 12.35 -17.50
N GLN A 17 6.08 13.22 -17.82
CA GLN A 17 6.56 14.25 -16.89
C GLN A 17 5.62 15.46 -16.95
N THR A 18 4.45 15.34 -16.35
CA THR A 18 3.41 16.37 -16.32
C THR A 18 2.80 16.54 -14.93
N THR A 19 2.35 17.75 -14.64
CA THR A 19 1.63 18.08 -13.40
C THR A 19 0.12 18.06 -13.57
N SER A 20 -0.39 18.26 -14.78
CA SER A 20 -1.82 18.41 -15.05
C SER A 20 -2.19 17.81 -16.39
N TYR A 21 -3.47 17.52 -16.53
CA TYR A 21 -4.07 16.97 -17.74
C TYR A 21 -5.16 17.89 -18.25
N VAL A 22 -5.40 17.85 -19.55
CA VAL A 22 -6.51 18.58 -20.19
C VAL A 22 -7.75 17.70 -20.23
N PHE A 23 -8.91 18.35 -20.31
CA PHE A 23 -10.21 17.67 -20.38
C PHE A 23 -10.90 18.08 -21.68
N ASP A 24 -11.63 17.16 -22.29
CA ASP A 24 -12.36 17.41 -23.55
C ASP A 24 -13.43 18.49 -23.38
N ASN A 25 -14.03 18.59 -22.19
CA ASN A 25 -15.01 19.60 -21.83
C ASN A 25 -15.17 19.73 -20.32
N CYS A 26 -15.92 20.75 -19.87
CA CYS A 26 -16.14 21.02 -18.46
C CYS A 26 -16.91 19.92 -17.73
N GLN A 27 -17.79 19.19 -18.42
CA GLN A 27 -18.53 18.09 -17.79
C GLN A 27 -17.62 16.92 -17.46
N VAL A 28 -16.73 16.51 -18.37
CA VAL A 28 -15.70 15.48 -18.12
C VAL A 28 -14.81 15.88 -16.95
N ALA A 29 -14.38 17.15 -16.89
CA ALA A 29 -13.62 17.66 -15.77
C ALA A 29 -14.41 17.51 -14.44
N ALA A 30 -15.65 17.98 -14.42
CA ALA A 30 -16.50 17.90 -13.22
C ALA A 30 -16.73 16.46 -12.77
N ASP A 31 -16.97 15.52 -13.70
CA ASP A 31 -17.23 14.12 -13.40
C ASP A 31 -15.97 13.41 -12.87
N ARG A 32 -14.78 13.70 -13.41
CA ARG A 32 -13.51 13.20 -12.89
C ARG A 32 -13.18 13.75 -11.51
N PHE A 33 -13.33 15.05 -11.28
CA PHE A 33 -13.15 15.64 -9.94
C PHE A 33 -14.16 15.13 -8.92
N ALA A 34 -15.37 14.79 -9.36
CA ALA A 34 -16.40 14.18 -8.53
C ALA A 34 -16.26 12.65 -8.39
N LEU A 35 -15.20 12.06 -8.97
CA LEU A 35 -14.93 10.60 -8.98
C LEU A 35 -16.05 9.75 -9.59
N LYS A 36 -16.83 10.31 -10.51
CA LYS A 36 -17.87 9.61 -11.27
C LYS A 36 -17.32 8.95 -12.52
N GLU A 37 -16.22 9.48 -13.04
CA GLU A 37 -15.50 8.97 -14.20
C GLU A 37 -14.02 8.77 -13.85
N GLY A 38 -13.44 7.65 -14.25
CA GLY A 38 -12.02 7.38 -14.10
C GLY A 38 -11.18 8.23 -15.09
N GLY A 39 -9.92 8.46 -14.76
CA GLY A 39 -8.96 9.14 -15.64
C GLY A 39 -8.03 10.08 -14.92
N ASN A 40 -7.03 10.57 -15.65
CA ASN A 40 -6.03 11.46 -15.09
C ASN A 40 -6.59 12.86 -14.85
N ILE A 41 -6.27 13.43 -13.69
CA ILE A 41 -6.69 14.77 -13.27
C ILE A 41 -5.46 15.63 -13.05
N TYR A 42 -4.57 15.19 -12.15
CA TYR A 42 -3.40 15.95 -11.72
C TYR A 42 -2.30 14.99 -11.28
N GLY A 43 -1.06 15.23 -11.67
CA GLY A 43 0.09 14.33 -11.49
C GLY A 43 0.41 13.90 -10.04
N ARG A 44 -0.09 14.64 -9.04
CA ARG A 44 0.01 14.24 -7.64
C ARG A 44 -0.99 13.13 -7.28
N LEU A 45 -2.13 13.07 -7.96
CA LEU A 45 -3.19 12.09 -7.72
C LEU A 45 -3.05 10.89 -8.64
N THR A 46 -2.78 11.13 -9.91
CA THR A 46 -2.68 10.10 -10.95
C THR A 46 -1.59 10.45 -11.96
N ASN A 47 -0.78 9.47 -12.35
CA ASN A 47 0.20 9.60 -13.42
C ASN A 47 0.33 8.28 -14.15
N SER A 48 0.15 8.29 -15.47
CA SER A 48 0.13 7.09 -16.30
C SER A 48 1.43 6.27 -16.24
N THR A 49 2.59 6.90 -16.00
CA THR A 49 3.87 6.17 -15.83
C THR A 49 3.93 5.48 -14.48
N GLN A 50 3.53 6.17 -13.42
CA GLN A 50 3.50 5.63 -12.06
C GLN A 50 2.48 4.49 -11.95
N GLU A 51 1.31 4.63 -12.56
CA GLU A 51 0.24 3.64 -12.60
C GLU A 51 0.70 2.29 -13.16
N VAL A 52 1.56 2.30 -14.19
CA VAL A 52 2.11 1.04 -14.75
C VAL A 52 2.95 0.31 -13.69
N LEU A 53 3.76 1.02 -12.90
CA LEU A 53 4.53 0.43 -11.82
C LEU A 53 3.60 -0.14 -10.75
N GLU A 54 2.61 0.64 -10.32
CA GLU A 54 1.65 0.25 -9.29
C GLU A 54 0.87 -1.01 -9.67
N LYS A 55 0.29 -1.04 -10.87
CA LYS A 55 -0.42 -2.21 -11.40
C LYS A 55 0.48 -3.44 -11.52
N ARG A 56 1.73 -3.25 -11.96
CA ARG A 56 2.70 -4.34 -12.10
C ARG A 56 3.03 -4.95 -10.74
N ILE A 57 3.34 -4.14 -9.74
CA ILE A 57 3.69 -4.64 -8.40
C ILE A 57 2.48 -5.27 -7.71
N ALA A 58 1.30 -4.65 -7.80
CA ALA A 58 0.07 -5.25 -7.29
C ALA A 58 -0.16 -6.65 -7.89
N SER A 59 -0.01 -6.79 -9.22
CA SER A 59 -0.16 -8.08 -9.90
C SER A 59 0.90 -9.11 -9.47
N LEU A 60 2.14 -8.70 -9.25
CA LEU A 60 3.22 -9.60 -8.83
C LEU A 60 3.06 -10.09 -7.40
N GLU A 61 2.52 -9.25 -6.51
CA GLU A 61 2.22 -9.61 -5.11
C GLU A 61 0.88 -10.35 -4.96
N GLY A 62 0.02 -10.32 -5.98
CA GLY A 62 -1.35 -10.83 -5.88
C GLY A 62 -2.29 -9.91 -5.11
N GLY A 63 -1.96 -8.62 -5.03
CA GLY A 63 -2.74 -7.59 -4.35
C GLY A 63 -3.84 -6.99 -5.22
N ALA A 64 -4.82 -6.34 -4.58
CA ALA A 64 -5.90 -5.62 -5.25
C ALA A 64 -5.44 -4.29 -5.85
N GLY A 65 -4.42 -3.66 -5.27
CA GLY A 65 -3.84 -2.41 -5.72
C GLY A 65 -2.51 -2.11 -5.05
N ALA A 66 -1.77 -1.14 -5.57
CA ALA A 66 -0.53 -0.65 -4.99
C ALA A 66 -0.44 0.87 -5.12
N LEU A 67 0.31 1.51 -4.24
CA LEU A 67 0.61 2.93 -4.24
C LEU A 67 2.13 3.13 -4.24
N ALA A 68 2.65 3.81 -5.23
CA ALA A 68 4.05 4.21 -5.29
C ALA A 68 4.26 5.52 -4.51
N VAL A 69 5.30 5.55 -3.69
CA VAL A 69 5.66 6.70 -2.85
C VAL A 69 7.15 7.04 -2.99
N ALA A 70 7.57 8.17 -2.41
CA ALA A 70 8.91 8.71 -2.63
C ALA A 70 10.05 7.85 -2.06
N SER A 71 9.79 6.99 -1.07
CA SER A 71 10.80 6.10 -0.46
C SER A 71 10.13 5.00 0.36
N GLY A 72 10.89 3.97 0.75
CA GLY A 72 10.43 2.98 1.72
C GLY A 72 10.10 3.61 3.07
N ALA A 73 10.89 4.56 3.55
CA ALA A 73 10.58 5.32 4.76
C ALA A 73 9.25 6.09 4.62
N ALA A 74 8.93 6.65 3.45
CA ALA A 74 7.62 7.26 3.20
C ALA A 74 6.49 6.21 3.23
N ALA A 75 6.71 5.02 2.68
CA ALA A 75 5.74 3.93 2.75
C ALA A 75 5.45 3.54 4.21
N ILE A 76 6.49 3.38 5.01
CA ILE A 76 6.37 3.10 6.44
C ILE A 76 5.73 4.28 7.18
N ALA A 77 6.16 5.52 6.87
CA ALA A 77 5.63 6.72 7.51
C ALA A 77 4.15 6.95 7.23
N TYR A 78 3.68 6.63 6.06
CA TYR A 78 2.23 6.66 5.77
C TYR A 78 1.44 5.61 6.55
N LEU A 79 2.10 4.56 7.03
CA LEU A 79 1.47 3.54 7.85
C LEU A 79 1.73 3.73 9.36
N PHE A 80 2.95 4.07 9.82
CA PHE A 80 3.25 3.97 11.26
C PHE A 80 4.22 4.96 11.87
N ALA A 81 4.96 5.76 11.20
CA ALA A 81 6.27 6.25 11.63
C ALA A 81 6.38 7.06 12.93
N HIS A 82 7.62 7.32 13.30
CA HIS A 82 8.05 8.27 14.35
C HIS A 82 7.33 9.62 14.31
N THR A 83 6.98 10.09 13.13
CA THR A 83 6.12 11.26 12.91
C THR A 83 4.72 11.07 13.51
N LEU A 84 4.27 9.82 13.73
CA LEU A 84 2.93 9.51 14.20
C LEU A 84 2.81 9.52 15.73
N VAL A 85 3.91 9.49 16.47
CA VAL A 85 3.90 9.69 17.94
C VAL A 85 3.36 11.09 18.24
N ASP A 86 3.73 12.10 17.45
CA ASP A 86 3.21 13.46 17.54
C ASP A 86 1.70 13.52 17.19
N PHE A 87 1.20 12.50 16.51
CA PHE A 87 -0.22 12.30 16.20
C PHE A 87 -0.93 11.30 17.12
N GLY A 88 -0.30 10.91 18.22
CA GLY A 88 -0.88 10.02 19.24
C GLY A 88 -0.85 8.53 18.89
N ILE A 89 0.00 8.11 17.95
CA ILE A 89 0.20 6.69 17.64
C ILE A 89 1.43 6.17 18.39
N ASN A 90 1.23 5.13 19.20
CA ASN A 90 2.30 4.48 19.96
C ASN A 90 2.70 3.15 19.32
N THR A 91 3.99 2.86 19.34
CA THR A 91 4.54 1.60 18.85
C THR A 91 5.13 0.80 20.03
N THR A 92 4.74 -0.46 20.15
CA THR A 92 5.31 -1.42 21.10
C THR A 92 6.20 -2.38 20.33
N PHE A 93 7.48 -2.47 20.68
CA PHE A 93 8.42 -3.41 20.08
C PHE A 93 8.37 -4.74 20.83
N VAL A 94 8.31 -5.84 20.09
CA VAL A 94 8.20 -7.22 20.61
C VAL A 94 9.07 -8.16 19.78
N ASP A 95 9.44 -9.30 20.35
CA ASP A 95 10.08 -10.37 19.59
C ASP A 95 9.02 -11.12 18.75
N ILE A 96 9.11 -11.01 17.41
CA ILE A 96 8.17 -11.65 16.49
C ILE A 96 8.24 -13.18 16.49
N HIS A 97 9.31 -13.76 17.02
CA HIS A 97 9.46 -15.22 17.18
C HIS A 97 8.79 -15.75 18.44
N ASN A 98 8.39 -14.86 19.34
CA ASN A 98 7.63 -15.18 20.55
C ASN A 98 6.17 -14.72 20.38
N LEU A 99 5.32 -15.59 19.81
CA LEU A 99 3.92 -15.26 19.55
C LEU A 99 3.14 -14.88 20.82
N ASP A 100 3.50 -15.43 21.99
CA ASP A 100 2.86 -15.07 23.25
C ASP A 100 3.20 -13.62 23.63
N GLU A 101 4.43 -13.17 23.38
CA GLU A 101 4.83 -11.78 23.61
C GLU A 101 4.09 -10.84 22.65
N VAL A 102 4.01 -11.20 21.37
CA VAL A 102 3.24 -10.44 20.36
C VAL A 102 1.78 -10.35 20.80
N GLU A 103 1.17 -11.47 21.20
CA GLU A 103 -0.24 -11.50 21.62
C GLU A 103 -0.49 -10.66 22.87
N ASN A 104 0.38 -10.75 23.87
CA ASN A 104 0.26 -9.99 25.11
C ASN A 104 0.41 -8.47 24.91
N ALA A 105 1.09 -8.04 23.85
CA ALA A 105 1.23 -6.63 23.48
C ALA A 105 -0.02 -6.06 22.77
N ILE A 106 -0.92 -6.92 22.29
CA ILE A 106 -2.14 -6.47 21.60
C ILE A 106 -3.14 -5.93 22.62
N THR A 107 -3.62 -4.73 22.37
CA THR A 107 -4.66 -4.05 23.15
C THR A 107 -5.87 -3.74 22.31
N GLU A 108 -6.94 -3.24 22.91
CA GLU A 108 -8.11 -2.73 22.16
C GLU A 108 -7.75 -1.60 21.17
N ASN A 109 -6.70 -0.83 21.49
CA ASN A 109 -6.23 0.28 20.66
C ASN A 109 -5.24 -0.15 19.57
N THR A 110 -4.77 -1.39 19.58
CA THR A 110 -3.84 -1.88 18.56
C THR A 110 -4.51 -1.86 17.18
N LYS A 111 -3.82 -1.26 16.21
CA LYS A 111 -4.32 -1.08 14.83
C LYS A 111 -3.76 -2.09 13.85
N CYS A 112 -2.54 -2.60 14.08
CA CYS A 112 -1.89 -3.57 13.21
C CYS A 112 -0.75 -4.29 13.92
N ILE A 113 -0.30 -5.40 13.33
CA ILE A 113 1.01 -5.99 13.60
C ILE A 113 1.88 -5.68 12.38
N TYR A 114 3.05 -5.03 12.62
CA TYR A 114 4.03 -4.70 11.58
C TYR A 114 5.32 -5.46 11.81
N PHE A 115 5.88 -6.06 10.76
CA PHE A 115 7.13 -6.80 10.80
C PHE A 115 7.81 -6.85 9.41
N GLU A 116 9.06 -7.33 9.36
CA GLU A 116 9.77 -7.58 8.11
C GLU A 116 9.73 -9.07 7.76
N THR A 117 9.64 -9.41 6.47
CA THR A 117 9.74 -10.81 6.01
C THR A 117 11.10 -11.40 6.37
N LEU A 118 12.15 -10.63 6.13
CA LEU A 118 13.53 -10.89 6.50
C LEU A 118 14.07 -9.68 7.23
N GLY A 119 14.38 -9.84 8.50
CA GLY A 119 14.87 -8.76 9.36
C GLY A 119 16.25 -8.25 8.95
N ASN A 120 16.45 -6.95 9.05
CA ASN A 120 17.75 -6.30 8.82
C ASN A 120 18.21 -5.63 10.14
N PRO A 121 19.39 -6.01 10.73
CA PRO A 121 20.49 -6.74 10.07
C PRO A 121 20.55 -8.26 10.35
N ASN A 122 19.70 -8.81 11.20
CA ASN A 122 19.88 -10.17 11.74
C ASN A 122 19.55 -11.28 10.73
N SER A 123 18.83 -10.96 9.66
CA SER A 123 18.33 -11.94 8.67
C SER A 123 17.34 -12.96 9.25
N ASP A 124 16.64 -12.56 10.29
CA ASP A 124 15.57 -13.37 10.88
C ASP A 124 14.44 -13.57 9.89
N VAL A 125 13.89 -14.77 9.84
CA VAL A 125 12.77 -15.09 8.94
C VAL A 125 11.48 -15.10 9.75
N ALA A 126 10.53 -14.24 9.42
CA ALA A 126 9.24 -14.18 10.09
C ALA A 126 8.35 -15.36 9.69
N ASP A 127 7.62 -15.92 10.65
CA ASP A 127 6.50 -16.84 10.37
C ASP A 127 5.27 -16.01 9.94
N LEU A 128 5.16 -15.81 8.62
CA LEU A 128 4.12 -14.98 8.03
C LEU A 128 2.72 -15.47 8.38
N GLU A 129 2.50 -16.79 8.30
CA GLU A 129 1.18 -17.37 8.52
C GLU A 129 0.77 -17.27 9.99
N ALA A 130 1.67 -17.56 10.92
CA ALA A 130 1.39 -17.47 12.34
C ALA A 130 1.07 -16.02 12.77
N LEU A 131 1.87 -15.05 12.31
CA LEU A 131 1.66 -13.63 12.61
C LEU A 131 0.39 -13.09 11.97
N ALA A 132 0.09 -13.49 10.72
CA ALA A 132 -1.15 -13.12 10.05
C ALA A 132 -2.37 -13.69 10.78
N ASN A 133 -2.34 -14.97 11.13
CA ASN A 133 -3.43 -15.62 11.90
C ASN A 133 -3.67 -14.95 13.25
N LEU A 134 -2.58 -14.56 13.94
CA LEU A 134 -2.69 -13.81 15.19
C LEU A 134 -3.37 -12.45 14.97
N ALA A 135 -2.98 -11.70 13.93
CA ALA A 135 -3.62 -10.44 13.59
C ALA A 135 -5.11 -10.62 13.26
N HIS A 136 -5.46 -11.67 12.49
CA HIS A 136 -6.85 -12.00 12.15
C HIS A 136 -7.71 -12.29 13.39
N LYS A 137 -7.15 -13.00 14.39
CA LYS A 137 -7.82 -13.30 15.66
C LYS A 137 -8.31 -12.02 16.36
N TYR A 138 -7.58 -10.92 16.22
CA TYR A 138 -7.88 -9.62 16.84
C TYR A 138 -8.55 -8.61 15.88
N ASN A 139 -8.93 -9.04 14.67
CA ASN A 139 -9.50 -8.20 13.61
C ASN A 139 -8.63 -6.96 13.31
N ILE A 140 -7.33 -7.13 13.23
CA ILE A 140 -6.36 -6.12 12.81
C ILE A 140 -5.55 -6.62 11.61
N PRO A 141 -5.08 -5.74 10.71
CA PRO A 141 -4.26 -6.17 9.60
C PRO A 141 -2.84 -6.55 10.06
N ALA A 142 -2.32 -7.64 9.48
CA ALA A 142 -0.90 -7.90 9.41
C ALA A 142 -0.32 -7.08 8.27
N VAL A 143 0.76 -6.36 8.55
CA VAL A 143 1.47 -5.49 7.60
C VAL A 143 2.92 -5.91 7.56
N VAL A 144 3.46 -6.21 6.39
CA VAL A 144 4.83 -6.71 6.26
C VAL A 144 5.67 -5.87 5.30
N ASP A 145 6.89 -5.56 5.70
CA ASP A 145 7.91 -5.06 4.80
C ASP A 145 8.60 -6.24 4.10
N ASN A 146 8.35 -6.38 2.80
CA ASN A 146 8.88 -7.45 1.97
C ASN A 146 10.04 -6.99 1.08
N THR A 147 10.75 -5.94 1.50
CA THR A 147 11.84 -5.32 0.73
C THR A 147 12.95 -6.32 0.40
N PHE A 148 13.35 -7.15 1.37
CA PHE A 148 14.47 -8.07 1.19
C PHE A 148 14.13 -9.30 0.35
N ALA A 149 12.99 -9.93 0.62
CA ALA A 149 12.58 -11.12 -0.11
C ALA A 149 11.98 -10.77 -1.47
N THR A 150 11.34 -9.64 -1.59
CA THR A 150 10.55 -9.19 -2.75
C THR A 150 9.45 -10.21 -3.12
N GLN A 151 8.58 -9.84 -4.03
CA GLN A 151 7.55 -10.71 -4.60
C GLN A 151 8.11 -11.91 -5.40
N TYR A 152 9.43 -11.94 -5.61
CA TYR A 152 10.10 -13.03 -6.31
C TYR A 152 10.33 -14.25 -5.41
N LEU A 153 10.78 -14.05 -4.17
CA LEU A 153 11.03 -15.13 -3.23
C LEU A 153 9.77 -15.52 -2.45
N VAL A 154 8.96 -14.54 -2.04
CA VAL A 154 7.74 -14.81 -1.28
C VAL A 154 6.69 -13.73 -1.56
N ARG A 155 5.44 -14.14 -1.63
CA ARG A 155 4.27 -13.25 -1.73
C ARG A 155 3.48 -13.33 -0.43
N PRO A 156 3.66 -12.38 0.51
CA PRO A 156 3.09 -12.46 1.84
C PRO A 156 1.56 -12.53 1.86
N ILE A 157 0.89 -12.01 0.83
CA ILE A 157 -0.58 -12.08 0.70
C ILE A 157 -1.07 -13.53 0.64
N GLU A 158 -0.29 -14.45 0.07
CA GLU A 158 -0.63 -15.88 0.01
C GLU A 158 -0.62 -16.55 1.40
N TYR A 159 0.03 -15.91 2.39
CA TYR A 159 0.10 -16.35 3.78
C TYR A 159 -0.84 -15.58 4.71
N GLY A 160 -1.79 -14.82 4.17
CA GLY A 160 -2.80 -14.10 4.93
C GLY A 160 -2.42 -12.70 5.35
N VAL A 161 -1.27 -12.17 4.92
CA VAL A 161 -0.92 -10.76 5.14
C VAL A 161 -1.82 -9.88 4.29
N TYR A 162 -2.29 -8.76 4.86
CA TYR A 162 -3.20 -7.87 4.16
C TYR A 162 -2.52 -6.72 3.44
N ILE A 163 -1.42 -6.21 4.01
CA ILE A 163 -0.69 -5.06 3.45
C ILE A 163 0.78 -5.42 3.31
N VAL A 164 1.35 -5.20 2.14
CA VAL A 164 2.77 -5.42 1.86
C VAL A 164 3.44 -4.09 1.51
N ILE A 165 4.60 -3.85 2.11
CA ILE A 165 5.42 -2.66 1.87
C ILE A 165 6.71 -3.09 1.17
N HIS A 166 7.21 -2.23 0.30
CA HIS A 166 8.54 -2.33 -0.28
C HIS A 166 9.26 -0.99 -0.27
N SER A 167 10.52 -1.00 0.12
CA SER A 167 11.47 0.01 -0.35
C SER A 167 11.87 -0.34 -1.79
N ALA A 168 11.21 0.29 -2.77
CA ALA A 168 11.55 0.09 -4.19
C ALA A 168 12.97 0.56 -4.53
N THR A 169 13.59 1.34 -3.66
CA THR A 169 15.00 1.76 -3.69
C THR A 169 15.97 0.58 -3.75
N LYS A 170 15.59 -0.57 -3.17
CA LYS A 170 16.46 -1.74 -2.97
C LYS A 170 16.35 -2.71 -4.15
N PHE A 171 15.90 -3.93 -3.92
CA PHE A 171 15.92 -5.00 -4.92
C PHE A 171 14.95 -4.78 -6.09
N ILE A 172 13.83 -4.08 -5.89
CA ILE A 172 12.91 -3.74 -6.99
C ILE A 172 13.59 -2.81 -7.99
N GLY A 173 14.24 -1.73 -7.53
CA GLY A 173 15.01 -0.81 -8.38
C GLY A 173 16.32 -1.43 -8.87
N GLY A 174 17.00 -2.20 -8.04
CA GLY A 174 18.15 -3.04 -8.35
C GLY A 174 19.48 -2.34 -8.64
N HIS A 175 19.49 -1.02 -8.81
CA HIS A 175 20.65 -0.28 -9.31
C HIS A 175 21.16 0.80 -8.36
N GLY A 176 20.49 1.09 -7.26
CA GLY A 176 20.86 2.13 -6.30
C GLY A 176 20.80 3.57 -6.84
N THR A 177 20.11 3.79 -7.95
CA THR A 177 20.03 5.09 -8.63
C THR A 177 18.76 5.87 -8.33
N SER A 178 17.75 5.23 -7.75
CA SER A 178 16.42 5.84 -7.54
C SER A 178 15.88 5.49 -6.16
N LEU A 179 15.20 6.45 -5.55
CA LEU A 179 14.44 6.24 -4.31
C LEU A 179 12.98 5.96 -4.65
N GLY A 180 12.37 5.04 -3.93
CA GLY A 180 10.94 4.77 -4.07
C GLY A 180 10.44 3.86 -2.97
N GLY A 181 9.14 3.91 -2.71
CA GLY A 181 8.41 3.01 -1.81
C GLY A 181 7.11 2.58 -2.44
N ILE A 182 6.60 1.42 -2.04
CA ILE A 182 5.35 0.87 -2.54
C ILE A 182 4.58 0.30 -1.36
N ILE A 183 3.27 0.53 -1.34
CA ILE A 183 2.30 -0.10 -0.45
C ILE A 183 1.36 -0.89 -1.34
N VAL A 184 1.18 -2.17 -1.05
CA VAL A 184 0.24 -3.06 -1.74
C VAL A 184 -0.84 -3.47 -0.76
N ASP A 185 -2.10 -3.30 -1.12
CA ASP A 185 -3.25 -3.79 -0.38
C ASP A 185 -3.78 -5.06 -1.04
N SER A 186 -3.99 -6.11 -0.27
CA SER A 186 -4.61 -7.36 -0.74
C SER A 186 -6.06 -7.18 -1.17
N GLY A 187 -6.75 -6.17 -0.64
CA GLY A 187 -8.18 -5.97 -0.81
C GLY A 187 -9.06 -6.93 0.03
N ASN A 188 -8.46 -7.74 0.89
CA ASN A 188 -9.16 -8.80 1.63
C ASN A 188 -9.48 -8.45 3.09
N PHE A 189 -8.93 -7.34 3.62
CA PHE A 189 -9.21 -6.94 5.00
C PHE A 189 -10.61 -6.33 5.14
N ASP A 190 -11.38 -6.84 6.09
CA ASP A 190 -12.72 -6.30 6.42
C ASP A 190 -12.59 -5.10 7.37
N TRP A 191 -12.40 -3.92 6.79
CA TRP A 191 -12.25 -2.66 7.52
C TRP A 191 -13.48 -2.32 8.36
N GLU A 192 -14.69 -2.70 7.90
CA GLU A 192 -15.94 -2.43 8.60
C GLU A 192 -16.08 -3.30 9.85
N LYS A 193 -15.82 -4.61 9.70
CA LYS A 193 -15.87 -5.57 10.80
C LYS A 193 -14.87 -5.25 11.92
N SER A 194 -13.71 -4.72 11.54
CA SER A 194 -12.67 -4.36 12.50
C SER A 194 -13.12 -3.31 13.52
N ASN A 195 -14.00 -2.37 13.14
CA ASN A 195 -14.45 -1.23 13.96
C ASN A 195 -13.31 -0.32 14.49
N LYS A 196 -12.08 -0.51 13.99
CA LYS A 196 -10.89 0.21 14.48
C LYS A 196 -10.47 1.37 13.57
N PHE A 197 -11.11 1.52 12.40
CA PHE A 197 -10.70 2.45 11.35
C PHE A 197 -11.84 3.36 10.88
N PRO A 198 -12.48 4.15 11.77
CA PRO A 198 -13.64 4.96 11.41
C PRO A 198 -13.33 5.95 10.28
N SER A 199 -12.13 6.53 10.25
CA SER A 199 -11.72 7.46 9.20
C SER A 199 -11.68 6.87 7.78
N LEU A 200 -11.59 5.55 7.65
CA LEU A 200 -11.62 4.84 6.37
C LEU A 200 -13.03 4.36 6.01
N VAL A 201 -13.82 4.00 7.02
CA VAL A 201 -15.14 3.37 6.86
C VAL A 201 -16.26 4.40 6.78
N GLU A 202 -16.18 5.47 7.58
CA GLU A 202 -17.19 6.51 7.63
C GLU A 202 -17.10 7.46 6.42
N ALA A 203 -18.22 8.09 6.11
CA ALA A 203 -18.28 9.10 5.06
C ALA A 203 -17.37 10.29 5.40
N ASN A 204 -16.39 10.57 4.56
CA ASN A 204 -15.45 11.66 4.78
C ASN A 204 -16.00 12.98 4.21
N PRO A 205 -16.35 13.96 5.06
CA PRO A 205 -16.92 15.22 4.60
C PRO A 205 -15.96 16.07 3.77
N SER A 206 -14.64 15.90 3.99
CA SER A 206 -13.61 16.60 3.21
C SER A 206 -13.39 15.98 1.82
N TYR A 207 -14.00 14.83 1.54
CA TYR A 207 -13.86 14.10 0.28
C TYR A 207 -15.21 13.65 -0.25
N HIS A 208 -16.08 14.59 -0.53
CA HIS A 208 -17.42 14.39 -1.13
C HIS A 208 -18.34 13.40 -0.36
N GLY A 209 -18.10 13.17 0.92
CA GLY A 209 -18.87 12.19 1.70
C GLY A 209 -18.61 10.73 1.34
N ILE A 210 -17.50 10.44 0.69
CA ILE A 210 -17.12 9.07 0.30
C ILE A 210 -16.56 8.32 1.51
N SER A 211 -16.94 7.05 1.64
CA SER A 211 -16.23 6.06 2.46
C SER A 211 -15.10 5.45 1.65
N PHE A 212 -13.86 5.56 2.12
CA PHE A 212 -12.70 5.07 1.38
C PHE A 212 -12.72 3.55 1.18
N THR A 213 -13.31 2.79 2.08
CA THR A 213 -13.43 1.33 1.96
C THR A 213 -14.47 0.89 0.94
N LYS A 214 -15.46 1.77 0.65
CA LYS A 214 -16.52 1.53 -0.35
C LYS A 214 -16.21 2.13 -1.71
N ALA A 215 -15.33 3.12 -1.75
CA ALA A 215 -14.86 3.71 -2.99
C ALA A 215 -13.85 2.76 -3.65
N ARG A 216 -14.36 1.76 -4.34
CA ARG A 216 -13.52 0.98 -5.25
C ARG A 216 -13.20 1.87 -6.44
N PHE A 217 -11.99 2.42 -6.44
CA PHE A 217 -11.44 3.03 -7.63
C PHE A 217 -11.17 1.89 -8.63
N TYR A 218 -12.09 1.68 -9.55
CA TYR A 218 -11.87 0.81 -10.69
C TYR A 218 -10.84 1.49 -11.59
N HIS A 219 -9.65 0.95 -11.63
CA HIS A 219 -8.61 1.31 -12.60
C HIS A 219 -8.69 0.38 -13.81
#